data_915e42470b2991851e9a73e215f689ce
#
_entry.id   915e42470b2991851e9a73e215f689ce
#
_cell.length_a   1.000
_cell.length_b   1.000
_cell.length_c   1.000
_cell.angle_alpha   90.00
_cell.angle_beta   90.00
_cell.angle_gamma   90.00
#
_symmetry.space_group_name_H-M   'P 1'
#
loop_
_entity.id
_entity.type
_entity.pdbx_description
1 polymer ?
#
loop_
_entity_poly.entity_id
_entity_poly.type
_entity_poly.pdbx_seq_one_letter_code
_entity_poly.pdbx_strand_id
1 'polypeptide(L)'
;MAWKLDGTYFENCSCEMPCPCTVTFDAGADYDRCQVLLAFNVREGEIDGVDVGGLTAPPVADTPKVMTEGNWKLGLVIDEAASDEQAEKLGAVFSGQMGGPMAALGPLIGEVVGSDRMPIEYEDDGLRHRVRVGDGIDVEVEDVVPFGVESGEPAQLTGVFHPANSTLTIAKSHRGKISAFGMDFDNTGRSGFSAPFAWSG
;
A
#
# COMPACT_ATOMS: atom_id res chain seq x y z
N MET A 1 -11.64 -19.43 10.88
CA MET A 1 -10.70 -18.31 11.12
C MET A 1 -11.47 -17.05 10.83
N ALA A 2 -11.56 -16.15 11.78
CA ALA A 2 -12.28 -14.89 11.63
C ALA A 2 -11.28 -13.74 11.88
N TRP A 3 -11.24 -12.78 10.99
CA TRP A 3 -10.39 -11.62 11.16
C TRP A 3 -11.04 -10.37 10.57
N LYS A 4 -10.69 -9.23 11.13
CA LYS A 4 -11.08 -7.92 10.63
C LYS A 4 -9.95 -6.93 10.86
N LEU A 5 -9.72 -6.05 9.92
CA LEU A 5 -8.79 -4.93 9.99
C LEU A 5 -9.49 -3.68 9.49
N ASP A 6 -9.32 -2.58 10.21
CA ASP A 6 -9.80 -1.25 9.83
C ASP A 6 -8.68 -0.24 10.02
N GLY A 7 -8.53 0.69 9.08
CA GLY A 7 -7.45 1.65 9.19
C GLY A 7 -7.34 2.61 8.01
N THR A 8 -6.15 3.17 7.87
CA THR A 8 -5.79 4.08 6.78
C THR A 8 -4.75 3.47 5.86
N TYR A 9 -4.83 3.86 4.64
CA TYR A 9 -3.98 3.41 3.56
C TYR A 9 -3.51 4.59 2.73
N PHE A 10 -2.26 4.54 2.29
CA PHE A 10 -1.79 5.32 1.16
C PHE A 10 -0.75 4.55 0.34
N GLU A 11 -0.52 4.98 -0.88
CA GLU A 11 0.49 4.40 -1.77
C GLU A 11 1.27 5.47 -2.50
N ASN A 12 2.45 5.06 -2.98
CA ASN A 12 3.23 5.82 -3.95
C ASN A 12 3.77 4.88 -5.02
N CYS A 13 3.44 5.15 -6.26
CA CYS A 13 3.88 4.35 -7.40
C CYS A 13 4.73 5.15 -8.41
N SER A 14 5.43 4.43 -9.28
CA SER A 14 6.35 5.03 -10.27
C SER A 14 5.67 5.73 -11.45
N CYS A 15 4.36 5.56 -11.64
CA CYS A 15 3.61 6.19 -12.74
C CYS A 15 3.37 7.68 -12.52
N GLU A 16 3.02 8.38 -13.59
CA GLU A 16 2.51 9.75 -13.52
C GLU A 16 1.12 9.79 -12.85
N MET A 17 0.73 10.93 -12.32
CA MET A 17 -0.55 11.12 -11.64
C MET A 17 -1.67 11.48 -12.63
N PRO A 18 -2.83 10.80 -12.57
CA PRO A 18 -3.12 9.60 -11.80
C PRO A 18 -2.59 8.32 -12.47
N CYS A 19 -2.16 7.34 -11.66
CA CYS A 19 -1.60 6.09 -12.15
C CYS A 19 -2.60 5.29 -13.01
N PRO A 20 -2.26 4.93 -14.25
CA PRO A 20 -3.17 4.15 -15.10
C PRO A 20 -3.43 2.74 -14.56
N CYS A 21 -2.45 2.12 -13.90
CA CYS A 21 -2.60 0.78 -13.32
C CYS A 21 -3.64 0.74 -12.19
N THR A 22 -3.85 1.86 -11.48
CA THR A 22 -4.88 1.95 -10.45
C THR A 22 -6.29 2.09 -11.06
N VAL A 23 -6.40 2.63 -12.28
CA VAL A 23 -7.67 2.64 -13.03
C VAL A 23 -8.05 1.23 -13.45
N THR A 24 -7.10 0.48 -14.02
CA THR A 24 -7.25 -0.94 -14.36
C THR A 24 -5.89 -1.59 -14.57
N PHE A 25 -5.70 -2.81 -14.07
CA PHE A 25 -4.42 -3.52 -14.10
C PHE A 25 -3.92 -3.86 -15.51
N ASP A 26 -4.77 -3.82 -16.52
CA ASP A 26 -4.44 -4.07 -17.92
C ASP A 26 -4.11 -2.81 -18.73
N ALA A 27 -4.26 -1.61 -18.17
CA ALA A 27 -3.91 -0.36 -18.85
C ALA A 27 -2.41 -0.24 -19.18
N GLY A 28 -1.57 -0.86 -18.36
CA GLY A 28 -0.12 -0.74 -18.46
C GLY A 28 0.42 0.53 -17.79
N ALA A 29 1.57 0.38 -17.14
CA ALA A 29 2.29 1.48 -16.51
C ALA A 29 2.82 2.48 -17.55
N ASP A 30 3.05 3.73 -17.12
CA ASP A 30 3.66 4.76 -17.99
C ASP A 30 5.10 4.40 -18.38
N TYR A 31 5.78 3.63 -17.54
CA TYR A 31 7.16 3.17 -17.74
C TYR A 31 7.22 1.66 -17.94
N ASP A 32 8.42 1.10 -18.03
CA ASP A 32 8.63 -0.33 -18.29
C ASP A 32 8.15 -1.23 -17.17
N ARG A 33 8.07 -0.70 -15.95
CA ARG A 33 7.60 -1.41 -14.74
C ARG A 33 6.72 -0.50 -13.90
N CYS A 34 5.86 -1.09 -13.08
CA CYS A 34 5.20 -0.39 -12.00
C CYS A 34 5.85 -0.81 -10.67
N GLN A 35 6.43 0.16 -9.99
CA GLN A 35 7.09 0.00 -8.70
C GLN A 35 6.32 0.79 -7.67
N VAL A 36 5.86 0.13 -6.61
CA VAL A 36 4.90 0.72 -5.69
C VAL A 36 5.17 0.28 -4.25
N LEU A 37 4.96 1.21 -3.33
CA LEU A 37 4.82 0.95 -1.90
C LEU A 37 3.36 1.17 -1.52
N LEU A 38 2.80 0.22 -0.77
CA LEU A 38 1.42 0.21 -0.28
C LEU A 38 1.47 0.29 1.27
N ALA A 39 1.18 1.42 1.87
CA ALA A 39 1.28 1.59 3.32
C ALA A 39 -0.08 1.40 4.00
N PHE A 40 -0.24 0.30 4.73
CA PHE A 40 -1.44 0.00 5.52
C PHE A 40 -1.16 0.22 7.00
N ASN A 41 -1.88 1.15 7.62
CA ASN A 41 -1.86 1.34 9.07
C ASN A 41 -3.16 0.81 9.67
N VAL A 42 -3.07 -0.23 10.47
CA VAL A 42 -4.20 -0.84 11.16
C VAL A 42 -4.53 -0.01 12.40
N ARG A 43 -5.65 0.71 12.40
CA ARG A 43 -6.12 1.44 13.58
C ARG A 43 -6.75 0.50 14.58
N GLU A 44 -7.64 -0.36 14.10
CA GLU A 44 -8.31 -1.39 14.87
C GLU A 44 -8.26 -2.71 14.09
N GLY A 45 -7.92 -3.80 14.75
CA GLY A 45 -7.84 -5.08 14.08
C GLY A 45 -7.69 -6.26 15.01
N GLU A 46 -8.33 -7.36 14.65
CA GLU A 46 -8.22 -8.63 15.36
C GLU A 46 -8.10 -9.77 14.34
N ILE A 47 -7.17 -10.68 14.57
CA ILE A 47 -6.96 -11.86 13.74
C ILE A 47 -6.96 -13.09 14.65
N ASP A 48 -8.01 -13.93 14.57
CA ASP A 48 -8.19 -15.12 15.41
C ASP A 48 -8.02 -14.82 16.92
N GLY A 49 -8.54 -13.68 17.40
CA GLY A 49 -8.47 -13.27 18.81
C GLY A 49 -7.18 -12.51 19.19
N VAL A 50 -6.26 -12.30 18.26
CA VAL A 50 -5.04 -11.51 18.45
C VAL A 50 -5.28 -10.08 17.99
N ASP A 51 -5.16 -9.12 18.92
CA ASP A 51 -5.23 -7.70 18.61
C ASP A 51 -3.98 -7.27 17.82
N VAL A 52 -4.19 -6.62 16.66
CA VAL A 52 -3.14 -6.08 15.79
C VAL A 52 -3.32 -4.57 15.56
N GLY A 53 -4.13 -3.91 16.35
CA GLY A 53 -4.35 -2.47 16.30
C GLY A 53 -3.06 -1.68 16.58
N GLY A 54 -2.88 -0.57 15.90
CA GLY A 54 -1.70 0.31 16.00
C GLY A 54 -0.49 -0.16 15.18
N LEU A 55 -0.56 -1.30 14.49
CA LEU A 55 0.55 -1.82 13.68
C LEU A 55 0.46 -1.39 12.23
N THR A 56 1.60 -1.22 11.60
CA THR A 56 1.72 -0.86 10.18
C THR A 56 2.36 -1.99 9.39
N ALA A 57 1.86 -2.24 8.19
CA ALA A 57 2.41 -3.22 7.26
C ALA A 57 2.50 -2.60 5.85
N PRO A 58 3.68 -2.18 5.39
CA PRO A 58 3.90 -1.70 4.04
C PRO A 58 4.45 -2.80 3.10
N PRO A 59 3.61 -3.43 2.27
CA PRO A 59 4.08 -4.17 1.11
C PRO A 59 4.82 -3.27 0.10
N VAL A 60 5.90 -3.80 -0.49
CA VAL A 60 6.63 -3.19 -1.60
C VAL A 60 6.55 -4.12 -2.79
N ALA A 61 6.13 -3.62 -3.93
CA ALA A 61 5.98 -4.43 -5.13
C ALA A 61 6.71 -3.84 -6.35
N ASP A 62 7.25 -4.72 -7.18
CA ASP A 62 7.80 -4.43 -8.50
C ASP A 62 7.11 -5.35 -9.51
N THR A 63 6.34 -4.78 -10.43
CA THR A 63 5.48 -5.51 -11.36
C THR A 63 5.87 -5.24 -12.81
N PRO A 64 5.52 -6.14 -13.76
CA PRO A 64 5.61 -5.84 -15.18
C PRO A 64 4.80 -4.59 -15.56
N LYS A 65 5.07 -4.04 -16.73
CA LYS A 65 4.32 -2.90 -17.28
C LYS A 65 2.82 -3.12 -17.27
N VAL A 66 2.37 -4.30 -17.66
CA VAL A 66 0.97 -4.73 -17.58
C VAL A 66 0.82 -5.65 -16.39
N MET A 67 0.17 -5.17 -15.34
CA MET A 67 0.09 -5.87 -14.05
C MET A 67 -0.58 -7.25 -14.16
N THR A 68 -1.54 -7.42 -15.08
CA THR A 68 -2.23 -8.70 -15.30
C THR A 68 -1.34 -9.80 -15.90
N GLU A 69 -0.13 -9.48 -16.37
CA GLU A 69 0.85 -10.49 -16.81
C GLU A 69 1.43 -11.29 -15.63
N GLY A 70 1.16 -10.86 -14.40
CA GLY A 70 1.67 -11.54 -13.19
C GLY A 70 3.17 -11.33 -12.99
N ASN A 71 3.85 -12.31 -12.39
CA ASN A 71 5.29 -12.26 -12.08
C ASN A 71 5.69 -11.06 -11.21
N TRP A 72 4.81 -10.65 -10.30
CA TRP A 72 5.12 -9.59 -9.35
C TRP A 72 6.18 -10.05 -8.36
N LYS A 73 7.12 -9.18 -8.06
CA LYS A 73 7.99 -9.31 -6.89
C LYS A 73 7.35 -8.58 -5.74
N LEU A 74 7.19 -9.26 -4.61
CA LEU A 74 6.55 -8.71 -3.42
C LEU A 74 7.45 -8.89 -2.20
N GLY A 75 7.77 -7.78 -1.51
CA GLY A 75 8.35 -7.76 -0.18
C GLY A 75 7.35 -7.23 0.82
N LEU A 76 7.36 -7.74 2.06
CA LEU A 76 6.50 -7.29 3.14
C LEU A 76 7.34 -6.82 4.32
N VAL A 77 7.19 -5.56 4.71
CA VAL A 77 7.67 -5.09 6.00
C VAL A 77 6.52 -5.17 7.01
N ILE A 78 6.85 -5.55 8.24
CA ILE A 78 5.93 -5.55 9.38
C ILE A 78 6.57 -4.71 10.49
N ASP A 79 5.76 -3.94 11.17
CA ASP A 79 6.22 -3.13 12.30
C ASP A 79 7.00 -3.98 13.31
N GLU A 80 8.18 -3.52 13.73
CA GLU A 80 8.98 -4.22 14.73
C GLU A 80 8.32 -4.24 16.11
N ALA A 81 7.38 -3.32 16.39
CA ALA A 81 6.56 -3.32 17.59
C ALA A 81 5.63 -4.54 17.69
N ALA A 82 5.40 -5.25 16.57
CA ALA A 82 4.59 -6.46 16.55
C ALA A 82 5.30 -7.59 17.32
N SER A 83 4.55 -8.32 18.16
CA SER A 83 5.01 -9.60 18.70
C SER A 83 5.16 -10.64 17.57
N ASP A 84 5.83 -11.76 17.87
CA ASP A 84 5.99 -12.85 16.89
C ASP A 84 4.63 -13.36 16.39
N GLU A 85 3.65 -13.51 17.29
CA GLU A 85 2.30 -13.94 16.95
C GLU A 85 1.56 -12.91 16.09
N GLN A 86 1.65 -11.63 16.43
CA GLN A 86 1.05 -10.54 15.61
C GLN A 86 1.68 -10.47 14.22
N ALA A 87 2.99 -10.60 14.13
CA ALA A 87 3.71 -10.59 12.85
C ALA A 87 3.33 -11.79 11.97
N GLU A 88 3.22 -12.99 12.54
CA GLU A 88 2.76 -14.19 11.83
C GLU A 88 1.34 -13.99 11.29
N LYS A 89 0.41 -13.49 12.12
CA LYS A 89 -0.97 -13.24 11.75
C LYS A 89 -1.11 -12.18 10.65
N LEU A 90 -0.43 -11.04 10.79
CA LEU A 90 -0.40 -10.00 9.75
C LEU A 90 0.21 -10.56 8.45
N GLY A 91 1.32 -11.28 8.53
CA GLY A 91 1.94 -11.94 7.38
C GLY A 91 0.98 -12.86 6.64
N ALA A 92 0.18 -13.64 7.35
CA ALA A 92 -0.82 -14.54 6.78
C ALA A 92 -1.97 -13.78 6.05
N VAL A 93 -2.41 -12.64 6.60
CA VAL A 93 -3.42 -11.78 5.94
C VAL A 93 -2.82 -11.11 4.70
N PHE A 94 -1.66 -10.46 4.83
CA PHE A 94 -1.04 -9.72 3.73
C PHE A 94 -0.48 -10.61 2.61
N SER A 95 -0.18 -11.89 2.88
CA SER A 95 0.14 -12.89 1.84
C SER A 95 -1.10 -13.49 1.17
N GLY A 96 -2.31 -13.13 1.63
CA GLY A 96 -3.57 -13.67 1.11
C GLY A 96 -3.92 -15.08 1.58
N GLN A 97 -3.14 -15.70 2.47
CA GLN A 97 -3.41 -17.05 2.99
C GLN A 97 -4.71 -17.15 3.79
N MET A 98 -5.13 -16.04 4.37
CA MET A 98 -6.37 -15.94 5.15
C MET A 98 -7.56 -15.42 4.34
N GLY A 99 -7.47 -15.38 3.01
CA GLY A 99 -8.51 -14.82 2.16
C GLY A 99 -8.47 -13.29 2.13
N GLY A 100 -9.64 -12.68 1.86
CA GLY A 100 -9.78 -11.22 1.80
C GLY A 100 -9.18 -10.59 0.54
N PRO A 101 -9.03 -9.24 0.52
CA PRO A 101 -8.62 -8.52 -0.68
C PRO A 101 -7.23 -8.92 -1.21
N MET A 102 -6.28 -9.25 -0.33
CA MET A 102 -4.93 -9.64 -0.73
C MET A 102 -4.90 -11.00 -1.42
N ALA A 103 -5.83 -11.90 -1.11
CA ALA A 103 -5.93 -13.20 -1.79
C ALA A 103 -6.25 -13.05 -3.28
N ALA A 104 -6.96 -11.98 -3.68
CA ALA A 104 -7.26 -11.71 -5.08
C ALA A 104 -5.99 -11.34 -5.89
N LEU A 105 -4.95 -10.84 -5.24
CA LEU A 105 -3.66 -10.52 -5.86
C LEU A 105 -2.72 -11.72 -5.91
N GLY A 106 -2.98 -12.77 -5.13
CA GLY A 106 -2.14 -13.97 -5.03
C GLY A 106 -1.72 -14.56 -6.38
N PRO A 107 -2.63 -14.76 -7.35
CA PRO A 107 -2.30 -15.29 -8.67
C PRO A 107 -1.31 -14.42 -9.49
N LEU A 108 -1.16 -13.15 -9.14
CA LEU A 108 -0.26 -12.21 -9.83
C LEU A 108 1.16 -12.24 -9.24
N ILE A 109 1.34 -12.73 -8.02
CA ILE A 109 2.63 -12.77 -7.33
C ILE A 109 3.45 -13.94 -7.89
N GLY A 110 4.58 -13.60 -8.52
CA GLY A 110 5.55 -14.61 -9.03
C GLY A 110 6.65 -14.92 -8.01
N GLU A 111 7.03 -13.94 -7.20
CA GLU A 111 8.12 -14.08 -6.25
C GLU A 111 7.85 -13.27 -4.98
N VAL A 112 7.94 -13.91 -3.82
CA VAL A 112 8.02 -13.23 -2.52
C VAL A 112 9.49 -13.07 -2.19
N VAL A 113 10.00 -11.83 -2.30
CA VAL A 113 11.42 -11.52 -2.16
C VAL A 113 11.88 -11.39 -0.71
N GLY A 114 10.96 -11.28 0.24
CA GLY A 114 11.26 -11.29 1.66
C GLY A 114 10.13 -10.77 2.55
N SER A 115 10.30 -11.00 3.83
CA SER A 115 9.49 -10.39 4.88
C SER A 115 10.38 -10.09 6.08
N ASP A 116 10.42 -8.83 6.51
CA ASP A 116 11.24 -8.36 7.61
C ASP A 116 10.43 -7.53 8.60
N ARG A 117 10.84 -7.57 9.87
CA ARG A 117 10.35 -6.61 10.88
C ARG A 117 11.33 -5.45 10.98
N MET A 118 10.81 -4.23 10.87
CA MET A 118 11.60 -3.01 10.88
C MET A 118 10.90 -1.91 11.68
N PRO A 119 11.63 -0.92 12.23
CA PRO A 119 11.01 0.25 12.83
C PRO A 119 10.22 1.02 11.79
N ILE A 120 8.96 1.29 12.09
CA ILE A 120 8.05 2.03 11.21
C ILE A 120 7.52 3.25 11.95
N GLU A 121 7.59 4.41 11.30
CA GLU A 121 6.90 5.62 11.71
C GLU A 121 5.83 5.93 10.66
N TYR A 122 4.57 5.99 11.08
CA TYR A 122 3.44 6.30 10.22
C TYR A 122 2.76 7.58 10.71
N GLU A 123 2.55 8.53 9.81
CA GLU A 123 1.91 9.81 10.08
C GLU A 123 0.74 9.99 9.09
N ASP A 124 -0.41 10.39 9.62
CA ASP A 124 -1.62 10.71 8.86
C ASP A 124 -2.19 12.03 9.41
N ASP A 125 -2.02 13.09 8.66
CA ASP A 125 -2.48 14.45 9.01
C ASP A 125 -3.47 14.95 7.96
N GLY A 126 -4.62 14.27 7.89
CA GLY A 126 -5.71 14.60 7.00
C GLY A 126 -5.38 14.45 5.52
N LEU A 127 -4.75 15.46 4.92
CA LEU A 127 -4.38 15.43 3.49
C LEU A 127 -2.94 14.94 3.27
N ARG A 128 -2.13 14.83 4.32
CA ARG A 128 -0.74 14.36 4.22
C ARG A 128 -0.55 13.03 4.90
N HIS A 129 0.13 12.14 4.22
CA HIS A 129 0.39 10.79 4.68
C HIS A 129 1.86 10.48 4.50
N ARG A 130 2.50 9.95 5.54
CA ARG A 130 3.92 9.61 5.48
C ARG A 130 4.20 8.27 6.17
N VAL A 131 5.14 7.53 5.61
CA VAL A 131 5.72 6.36 6.23
C VAL A 131 7.24 6.40 6.11
N ARG A 132 7.92 6.11 7.22
CA ARG A 132 9.37 5.85 7.25
C ARG A 132 9.60 4.46 7.78
N VAL A 133 10.50 3.71 7.13
CA VAL A 133 10.89 2.37 7.53
C VAL A 133 12.40 2.30 7.61
N GLY A 134 12.95 2.27 8.81
CA GLY A 134 14.38 2.35 9.03
C GLY A 134 15.03 3.49 8.22
N ASP A 135 16.18 3.22 7.62
CA ASP A 135 16.89 4.17 6.76
C ASP A 135 16.57 3.97 5.26
N GLY A 136 15.80 2.92 4.91
CA GLY A 136 15.56 2.48 3.53
C GLY A 136 14.35 3.12 2.87
N ILE A 137 13.30 3.43 3.62
CA ILE A 137 12.04 3.95 3.05
C ILE A 137 11.69 5.29 3.70
N ASP A 138 11.43 6.30 2.86
CA ASP A 138 10.87 7.60 3.25
C ASP A 138 9.91 8.05 2.14
N VAL A 139 8.62 7.82 2.38
CA VAL A 139 7.54 8.12 1.43
C VAL A 139 6.54 9.07 2.07
N GLU A 140 6.25 10.17 1.38
CA GLU A 140 5.26 11.16 1.77
C GLU A 140 4.41 11.53 0.56
N VAL A 141 3.09 11.46 0.71
CA VAL A 141 2.14 11.88 -0.32
C VAL A 141 1.17 12.93 0.25
N GLU A 142 0.65 13.78 -0.63
CA GLU A 142 -0.37 14.76 -0.29
C GLU A 142 -1.55 14.61 -1.24
N ASP A 143 -2.76 14.53 -0.67
CA ASP A 143 -4.01 14.44 -1.41
C ASP A 143 -4.24 15.72 -2.22
N VAL A 144 -4.65 15.55 -3.47
CA VAL A 144 -4.76 16.66 -4.42
C VAL A 144 -6.13 17.32 -4.32
N VAL A 145 -6.16 18.53 -3.79
CA VAL A 145 -7.33 19.41 -3.90
C VAL A 145 -7.27 20.14 -5.24
N PRO A 146 -8.24 19.94 -6.16
CA PRO A 146 -8.20 20.57 -7.48
C PRO A 146 -8.31 22.09 -7.39
N PHE A 147 -7.64 22.77 -8.32
CA PHE A 147 -7.76 24.23 -8.43
C PHE A 147 -9.22 24.66 -8.58
N GLY A 148 -9.64 25.64 -7.79
CA GLY A 148 -11.01 26.19 -7.78
C GLY A 148 -12.03 25.40 -6.95
N VAL A 149 -11.63 24.33 -6.27
CA VAL A 149 -12.48 23.63 -5.30
C VAL A 149 -12.40 24.31 -3.93
N GLU A 150 -13.35 25.22 -3.66
CA GLU A 150 -13.39 26.02 -2.42
C GLU A 150 -13.69 25.18 -1.16
N SER A 151 -14.31 24.01 -1.31
CA SER A 151 -14.61 23.12 -0.17
C SER A 151 -13.34 22.51 0.45
N GLY A 152 -12.22 22.51 -0.28
CA GLY A 152 -11.00 21.83 0.13
C GLY A 152 -11.06 20.30 -0.02
N GLU A 153 -12.12 19.76 -0.63
CA GLU A 153 -12.27 18.32 -0.87
C GLU A 153 -11.28 17.84 -1.93
N PRO A 154 -10.53 16.77 -1.69
CA PRO A 154 -9.60 16.23 -2.66
C PRO A 154 -10.31 15.47 -3.78
N ALA A 155 -9.63 15.35 -4.92
CA ALA A 155 -10.11 14.57 -6.07
C ALA A 155 -10.11 13.07 -5.76
N GLN A 156 -11.12 12.37 -6.27
CA GLN A 156 -11.28 10.93 -6.06
C GLN A 156 -11.40 10.16 -7.37
N LEU A 157 -10.89 8.93 -7.36
CA LEU A 157 -11.08 7.90 -8.35
C LEU A 157 -12.03 6.85 -7.76
N THR A 158 -13.17 6.59 -8.41
CA THR A 158 -14.20 5.69 -7.87
C THR A 158 -14.53 4.55 -8.84
N GLY A 159 -14.97 3.42 -8.30
CA GLY A 159 -15.39 2.26 -9.08
C GLY A 159 -14.24 1.41 -9.60
N VAL A 160 -13.07 1.51 -8.98
CA VAL A 160 -11.89 0.72 -9.35
C VAL A 160 -11.81 -0.59 -8.56
N PHE A 161 -11.10 -1.58 -9.10
CA PHE A 161 -10.66 -2.74 -8.35
C PHE A 161 -9.33 -2.40 -7.68
N HIS A 162 -9.36 -2.27 -6.35
CA HIS A 162 -8.16 -2.01 -5.56
C HIS A 162 -8.28 -2.70 -4.19
N PRO A 163 -7.20 -3.29 -3.64
CA PRO A 163 -7.28 -4.02 -2.38
C PRO A 163 -7.70 -3.13 -1.20
N ALA A 164 -7.29 -1.87 -1.15
CA ALA A 164 -7.65 -1.00 -0.05
C ALA A 164 -9.14 -0.59 -0.08
N ASN A 165 -9.59 -0.03 -1.19
CA ASN A 165 -10.96 0.49 -1.34
C ASN A 165 -11.29 0.68 -2.82
N SER A 166 -12.57 0.60 -3.20
CA SER A 166 -13.04 0.91 -4.55
C SER A 166 -13.12 2.41 -4.86
N THR A 167 -12.92 3.26 -3.84
CA THR A 167 -12.81 4.71 -3.97
C THR A 167 -11.48 5.14 -3.34
N LEU A 168 -10.66 5.79 -4.13
CA LEU A 168 -9.32 6.26 -3.72
C LEU A 168 -9.24 7.77 -3.90
N THR A 169 -8.63 8.45 -2.94
CA THR A 169 -8.27 9.86 -3.07
C THR A 169 -6.98 9.97 -3.87
N ILE A 170 -6.97 10.83 -4.89
CA ILE A 170 -5.78 11.05 -5.72
C ILE A 170 -4.76 11.87 -4.94
N ALA A 171 -3.53 11.40 -4.88
CA ALA A 171 -2.42 12.04 -4.19
C ALA A 171 -1.19 12.18 -5.09
N LYS A 172 -0.28 13.04 -4.69
CA LYS A 172 1.03 13.23 -5.31
C LYS A 172 2.14 13.12 -4.27
N SER A 173 3.22 12.43 -4.61
CA SER A 173 4.32 12.27 -3.67
C SER A 173 5.22 13.51 -3.60
N HIS A 174 5.63 13.84 -2.38
CA HIS A 174 6.69 14.81 -2.07
C HIS A 174 8.02 14.11 -1.79
N ARG A 175 7.96 12.86 -1.32
CA ARG A 175 9.08 11.95 -1.09
C ARG A 175 8.69 10.57 -1.57
N GLY A 176 9.61 9.86 -2.20
CA GLY A 176 9.31 8.54 -2.79
C GLY A 176 10.49 7.58 -2.73
N LYS A 177 11.41 7.74 -1.76
CA LYS A 177 12.59 6.87 -1.65
C LYS A 177 12.19 5.52 -1.06
N ILE A 178 12.48 4.45 -1.78
CA ILE A 178 12.20 3.07 -1.39
C ILE A 178 13.41 2.21 -1.73
N SER A 179 14.06 1.66 -0.70
CA SER A 179 15.18 0.74 -0.81
C SER A 179 14.97 -0.40 0.17
N ALA A 180 14.43 -1.52 -0.30
CA ALA A 180 14.11 -2.70 0.50
C ALA A 180 14.10 -3.96 -0.37
N PHE A 181 14.49 -5.10 0.17
CA PHE A 181 14.45 -6.42 -0.50
C PHE A 181 15.18 -6.46 -1.87
N GLY A 182 16.24 -5.67 -2.03
CA GLY A 182 16.94 -5.56 -3.31
C GLY A 182 16.21 -4.76 -4.38
N MET A 183 15.07 -4.17 -4.05
CA MET A 183 14.37 -3.17 -4.85
C MET A 183 14.83 -1.77 -4.42
N ASP A 184 15.26 -0.95 -5.38
CA ASP A 184 15.75 0.41 -5.13
C ASP A 184 15.17 1.35 -6.20
N PHE A 185 14.28 2.25 -5.77
CA PHE A 185 13.65 3.21 -6.68
C PHE A 185 13.23 4.49 -5.94
N ASP A 186 13.04 5.56 -6.71
CA ASP A 186 12.61 6.87 -6.22
C ASP A 186 11.39 7.36 -7.02
N ASN A 187 10.25 7.38 -6.38
CA ASN A 187 8.96 7.79 -6.92
C ASN A 187 8.59 9.23 -6.51
N THR A 188 9.56 10.06 -6.15
CA THR A 188 9.32 11.48 -5.80
C THR A 188 8.67 12.23 -6.96
N GLY A 189 7.60 12.96 -6.68
CA GLY A 189 6.81 13.70 -7.67
C GLY A 189 5.83 12.86 -8.49
N ARG A 190 5.75 11.54 -8.22
CA ARG A 190 4.90 10.58 -8.92
C ARG A 190 3.54 10.41 -8.27
N SER A 191 2.74 9.51 -8.83
CA SER A 191 1.39 9.21 -8.36
C SER A 191 1.37 8.61 -6.96
N GLY A 192 0.35 8.98 -6.22
CA GLY A 192 -0.07 8.33 -4.98
C GLY A 192 -1.58 8.29 -4.90
N PHE A 193 -2.08 7.50 -3.98
CA PHE A 193 -3.48 7.48 -3.57
C PHE A 193 -3.57 7.26 -2.08
N SER A 194 -4.67 7.71 -1.48
CA SER A 194 -5.02 7.43 -0.09
C SER A 194 -6.45 6.93 0.03
N ALA A 195 -6.77 6.19 1.07
CA ALA A 195 -8.12 5.74 1.36
C ALA A 195 -8.23 5.21 2.81
N PRO A 196 -9.41 5.19 3.42
CA PRO A 196 -9.70 4.25 4.49
C PRO A 196 -9.78 2.83 3.92
N PHE A 197 -9.45 1.82 4.73
CA PHE A 197 -9.72 0.43 4.40
C PHE A 197 -10.43 -0.28 5.53
N ALA A 198 -11.27 -1.26 5.18
CA ALA A 198 -11.94 -2.13 6.12
C ALA A 198 -12.01 -3.54 5.50
N TRP A 199 -11.25 -4.46 6.07
CA TRP A 199 -11.12 -5.83 5.58
C TRP A 199 -11.66 -6.84 6.56
N SER A 200 -12.15 -7.97 6.06
CA SER A 200 -12.54 -9.13 6.86
C SER A 200 -12.40 -10.44 6.07
N GLY A 201 -12.30 -11.55 6.77
CA GLY A 201 -12.26 -12.88 6.21
C GLY A 201 -12.60 -13.97 7.22
#